data_ad30dfcae30501f9e22d6d55160991e0
#
_entry.id   ad30dfcae30501f9e22d6d55160991e0
#
_cell.length_a   1.000
_cell.length_b   1.000
_cell.length_c   1.000
_cell.angle_alpha   90.00
_cell.angle_beta   90.00
_cell.angle_gamma   90.00
#
_symmetry.space_group_name_H-M   'P 1'
#
loop_
_entity.id
_entity.type
_entity.pdbx_description
1 polymer ?
#
loop_
_entity_poly.entity_id
_entity_poly.type
_entity_poly.pdbx_seq_one_letter_code
_entity_poly.pdbx_strand_id
1 'polypeptide(L)'
;MKHLIERVLSLESDDNTTVIKPVNEDSKANDAELRQLLESLQPRIRVYGVGGAGCNAISRLAGEGLFSSKFVTGYAINTDAQALLLTQVEEKILIGRSARGRGAGGDPAKGETAALESEFTLNRITEDTQLAIITAGMGGGSGTGAAGHVARLAKKQGALTIAVVTYPFESEGALRRQNAEWGLERLREYCDTIIVIPNERLLEIQGVKDLPLAAAFRVGDELLVRSIKGVTDLLTCDGMVNLDFEDLRSVITTGGGVAMIGIGGASGEGRAVKATLEALHSPLLELDLSDARGALINVVGGPTLTLGEAEAAAQIIKEQINEHARIIWGAAVEEDAGEEMRVMVVLTGVKSKQIHGASENTQLKALRSSHIEFVN
;
A
#
# COMPACT_ATOMS: atom_id res chain seq x y z
N MET A 1 2.36 1.54 -42.27
CA MET A 1 1.70 1.43 -40.95
C MET A 1 0.92 0.12 -40.83
N LYS A 2 -0.13 -0.17 -41.64
CA LYS A 2 -0.85 -1.45 -41.53
C LYS A 2 0.05 -2.68 -41.62
N HIS A 3 1.01 -2.69 -42.52
CA HIS A 3 1.98 -3.81 -42.67
C HIS A 3 2.88 -4.04 -41.46
N LEU A 4 3.17 -2.99 -40.67
CA LEU A 4 3.89 -3.09 -39.37
C LEU A 4 3.01 -3.78 -38.30
N ILE A 5 1.74 -3.41 -38.24
CA ILE A 5 0.76 -4.00 -37.31
C ILE A 5 0.54 -5.49 -37.67
N GLU A 6 0.33 -5.81 -38.94
CA GLU A 6 0.17 -7.19 -39.42
C GLU A 6 1.42 -8.04 -39.12
N ARG A 7 2.62 -7.44 -39.22
CA ARG A 7 3.87 -8.14 -38.93
C ARG A 7 4.04 -8.43 -37.43
N VAL A 8 3.66 -7.48 -36.55
CA VAL A 8 3.71 -7.68 -35.12
C VAL A 8 2.73 -8.76 -34.69
N LEU A 9 1.48 -8.72 -35.19
CA LEU A 9 0.47 -9.71 -34.90
C LEU A 9 0.82 -11.12 -35.43
N SER A 10 1.56 -11.20 -36.55
CA SER A 10 2.04 -12.49 -37.06
C SER A 10 3.21 -13.05 -36.24
N LEU A 11 3.98 -12.23 -35.57
CA LEU A 11 5.06 -12.66 -34.66
C LEU A 11 4.53 -13.22 -33.34
N GLU A 12 3.36 -12.75 -32.86
CA GLU A 12 2.70 -13.31 -31.70
C GLU A 12 2.04 -14.67 -31.93
N SER A 13 1.71 -14.99 -33.18
CA SER A 13 1.13 -16.30 -33.56
C SER A 13 2.16 -17.42 -33.79
N ASP A 14 3.43 -17.07 -33.94
CA ASP A 14 4.53 -18.02 -33.99
C ASP A 14 5.17 -18.12 -32.59
N ASP A 15 4.80 -19.14 -31.87
CA ASP A 15 5.35 -19.55 -30.56
C ASP A 15 6.84 -20.02 -30.68
N ASN A 16 7.56 -19.45 -31.63
CA ASN A 16 8.99 -19.57 -31.77
C ASN A 16 9.66 -18.42 -31.04
N THR A 17 9.76 -18.57 -29.69
CA THR A 17 10.82 -17.93 -28.94
C THR A 17 12.11 -18.20 -29.72
N THR A 18 12.55 -17.22 -30.49
CA THR A 18 13.87 -17.24 -31.09
C THR A 18 14.85 -17.20 -29.90
N VAL A 19 15.18 -18.40 -29.40
CA VAL A 19 16.25 -18.56 -28.42
C VAL A 19 17.49 -18.07 -29.16
N ILE A 20 17.88 -16.82 -28.87
CA ILE A 20 19.16 -16.27 -29.28
C ILE A 20 20.20 -17.19 -28.64
N LYS A 21 20.70 -18.17 -29.41
CA LYS A 21 21.75 -19.05 -28.90
C LYS A 21 22.96 -18.18 -28.67
N PRO A 22 23.51 -18.16 -27.46
CA PRO A 22 24.71 -17.41 -27.16
C PRO A 22 25.84 -17.92 -28.08
N VAL A 23 26.46 -17.00 -28.80
CA VAL A 23 27.44 -17.33 -29.88
C VAL A 23 28.78 -17.72 -29.28
N ASN A 24 29.05 -17.41 -27.99
CA ASN A 24 30.31 -17.70 -27.28
C ASN A 24 30.10 -17.96 -25.77
N GLU A 25 31.03 -18.68 -25.14
CA GLU A 25 31.05 -18.89 -23.67
C GLU A 25 31.18 -17.57 -22.89
N ASP A 26 31.88 -16.58 -23.46
CA ASP A 26 32.00 -15.25 -22.88
C ASP A 26 30.65 -14.51 -22.81
N SER A 27 29.72 -14.76 -23.73
CA SER A 27 28.37 -14.15 -23.67
C SER A 27 27.53 -14.73 -22.53
N LYS A 28 27.69 -16.01 -22.19
CA LYS A 28 27.00 -16.64 -21.04
C LYS A 28 27.50 -16.07 -19.69
N ALA A 29 28.79 -15.76 -19.60
CA ALA A 29 29.36 -15.14 -18.40
C ALA A 29 28.85 -13.71 -18.25
N ASN A 30 28.82 -12.93 -19.33
CA ASN A 30 28.22 -11.59 -19.36
C ASN A 30 26.73 -11.59 -19.04
N ASP A 31 25.97 -12.54 -19.58
CA ASP A 31 24.53 -12.69 -19.28
C ASP A 31 24.29 -13.03 -17.79
N ALA A 32 25.16 -13.84 -17.19
CA ALA A 32 25.09 -14.17 -15.77
C ALA A 32 25.41 -12.93 -14.88
N GLU A 33 26.43 -12.15 -15.25
CA GLU A 33 26.76 -10.88 -14.58
C GLU A 33 25.61 -9.86 -14.72
N LEU A 34 25.05 -9.72 -15.91
CA LEU A 34 23.91 -8.84 -16.15
C LEU A 34 22.67 -9.27 -15.35
N ARG A 35 22.40 -10.56 -15.25
CA ARG A 35 21.31 -11.06 -14.41
C ARG A 35 21.54 -10.78 -12.94
N GLN A 36 22.76 -10.99 -12.43
CA GLN A 36 23.10 -10.62 -11.04
C GLN A 36 22.98 -9.13 -10.80
N LEU A 37 23.39 -8.30 -11.76
CA LEU A 37 23.23 -6.86 -11.67
C LEU A 37 21.74 -6.48 -11.66
N LEU A 38 20.93 -7.01 -12.57
CA LEU A 38 19.47 -6.80 -12.60
C LEU A 38 18.80 -7.22 -11.29
N GLU A 39 19.18 -8.37 -10.73
CA GLU A 39 18.71 -8.80 -9.43
C GLU A 39 19.10 -7.85 -8.29
N SER A 40 20.29 -7.26 -8.36
CA SER A 40 20.74 -6.28 -7.36
C SER A 40 20.04 -4.93 -7.47
N LEU A 41 19.51 -4.60 -8.65
CA LEU A 41 18.77 -3.37 -8.91
C LEU A 41 17.29 -3.46 -8.51
N GLN A 42 16.74 -4.66 -8.35
CA GLN A 42 15.36 -4.84 -7.92
C GLN A 42 15.17 -4.34 -6.48
N PRO A 43 14.13 -3.54 -6.19
CA PRO A 43 13.94 -2.99 -4.86
C PRO A 43 13.54 -4.09 -3.87
N ARG A 44 14.17 -4.07 -2.68
CA ARG A 44 13.79 -4.94 -1.56
C ARG A 44 12.58 -4.36 -0.84
N ILE A 45 11.43 -4.99 -1.07
CA ILE A 45 10.14 -4.59 -0.52
C ILE A 45 9.82 -5.45 0.70
N ARG A 46 9.50 -4.81 1.82
CA ARG A 46 9.06 -5.51 3.03
C ARG A 46 7.71 -5.00 3.49
N VAL A 47 6.80 -5.93 3.71
CA VAL A 47 5.44 -5.66 4.18
C VAL A 47 5.32 -6.09 5.63
N TYR A 48 5.09 -5.15 6.53
CA TYR A 48 4.99 -5.37 7.96
C TYR A 48 3.53 -5.31 8.40
N GLY A 49 2.93 -6.46 8.68
CA GLY A 49 1.59 -6.54 9.26
C GLY A 49 1.65 -6.49 10.79
N VAL A 50 1.18 -5.39 11.37
CA VAL A 50 1.31 -5.13 12.81
C VAL A 50 -0.03 -5.26 13.52
N GLY A 51 -0.08 -6.10 14.56
CA GLY A 51 -1.29 -6.41 15.32
C GLY A 51 -2.24 -7.34 14.58
N GLY A 52 -3.44 -7.57 15.11
CA GLY A 52 -4.38 -8.55 14.57
C GLY A 52 -4.81 -8.27 13.12
N ALA A 53 -5.28 -7.07 12.83
CA ALA A 53 -5.69 -6.70 11.47
C ALA A 53 -4.52 -6.74 10.47
N GLY A 54 -3.32 -6.25 10.86
CA GLY A 54 -2.13 -6.35 10.04
C GLY A 54 -1.72 -7.80 9.76
N CYS A 55 -1.77 -8.68 10.75
CA CYS A 55 -1.51 -10.12 10.58
C CYS A 55 -2.51 -10.79 9.63
N ASN A 56 -3.79 -10.40 9.69
CA ASN A 56 -4.80 -10.88 8.76
C ASN A 56 -4.52 -10.44 7.33
N ALA A 57 -4.15 -9.17 7.12
CA ALA A 57 -3.76 -8.64 5.81
C ALA A 57 -2.57 -9.41 5.23
N ILE A 58 -1.52 -9.65 6.03
CA ILE A 58 -0.35 -10.44 5.62
C ILE A 58 -0.74 -11.86 5.21
N SER A 59 -1.62 -12.53 5.97
CA SER A 59 -2.07 -13.88 5.62
C SER A 59 -2.79 -13.92 4.26
N ARG A 60 -3.58 -12.90 3.95
CA ARG A 60 -4.27 -12.80 2.65
C ARG A 60 -3.30 -12.51 1.51
N LEU A 61 -2.38 -11.57 1.70
CA LEU A 61 -1.32 -11.26 0.73
C LEU A 61 -0.46 -12.49 0.41
N ALA A 62 -0.18 -13.32 1.43
CA ALA A 62 0.49 -14.60 1.24
C ALA A 62 -0.36 -15.58 0.41
N GLY A 63 -1.67 -15.64 0.69
CA GLY A 63 -2.62 -16.46 -0.07
C GLY A 63 -2.76 -16.02 -1.54
N GLU A 64 -2.56 -14.74 -1.85
CA GLU A 64 -2.54 -14.20 -3.20
C GLU A 64 -1.15 -14.30 -3.87
N GLY A 65 -0.18 -14.92 -3.21
CA GLY A 65 1.14 -15.17 -3.78
C GLY A 65 2.09 -13.96 -3.79
N LEU A 66 1.75 -12.85 -3.12
CA LEU A 66 2.60 -11.65 -3.12
C LEU A 66 4.03 -11.92 -2.64
N PHE A 67 4.19 -12.83 -1.70
CA PHE A 67 5.51 -13.19 -1.13
C PHE A 67 6.22 -14.33 -1.87
N SER A 68 5.71 -14.76 -3.03
CA SER A 68 6.38 -15.74 -3.90
C SER A 68 7.59 -15.14 -4.62
N SER A 69 7.62 -13.82 -4.77
CA SER A 69 8.78 -13.09 -5.28
C SER A 69 9.87 -12.99 -4.22
N LYS A 70 11.12 -13.27 -4.57
CA LYS A 70 12.29 -13.12 -3.69
C LYS A 70 12.57 -11.66 -3.26
N PHE A 71 11.92 -10.70 -3.90
CA PHE A 71 12.09 -9.26 -3.62
C PHE A 71 11.07 -8.72 -2.63
N VAL A 72 10.00 -9.49 -2.36
CA VAL A 72 8.92 -9.09 -1.46
C VAL A 72 8.85 -10.05 -0.27
N THR A 73 9.02 -9.54 0.93
CA THR A 73 8.96 -10.34 2.15
C THR A 73 7.88 -9.80 3.09
N GLY A 74 7.03 -10.69 3.60
CA GLY A 74 5.98 -10.36 4.56
C GLY A 74 6.39 -10.71 5.99
N TYR A 75 6.19 -9.78 6.93
CA TYR A 75 6.44 -9.96 8.35
C TYR A 75 5.14 -9.78 9.14
N ALA A 76 4.77 -10.76 9.95
CA ALA A 76 3.69 -10.63 10.91
C ALA A 76 4.25 -10.28 12.29
N ILE A 77 3.83 -9.14 12.83
CA ILE A 77 4.33 -8.59 14.11
C ILE A 77 3.15 -8.44 15.07
N ASN A 78 3.19 -9.10 16.23
CA ASN A 78 2.11 -9.01 17.21
C ASN A 78 2.62 -9.25 18.63
N THR A 79 1.86 -8.78 19.62
CA THR A 79 2.03 -9.10 21.05
C THR A 79 1.23 -10.34 21.46
N ASP A 80 0.37 -10.87 20.58
CA ASP A 80 -0.47 -12.03 20.80
C ASP A 80 0.12 -13.25 20.08
N ALA A 81 0.58 -14.22 20.86
CA ALA A 81 1.22 -15.44 20.34
C ALA A 81 0.21 -16.34 19.61
N GLN A 82 -1.06 -16.39 20.06
CA GLN A 82 -2.09 -17.22 19.45
C GLN A 82 -2.45 -16.67 18.05
N ALA A 83 -2.63 -15.36 17.94
CA ALA A 83 -2.88 -14.70 16.65
C ALA A 83 -1.73 -14.92 15.67
N LEU A 84 -0.47 -14.82 16.13
CA LEU A 84 0.71 -15.10 15.29
C LEU A 84 0.77 -16.55 14.82
N LEU A 85 0.42 -17.50 15.67
CA LEU A 85 0.43 -18.92 15.30
C LEU A 85 -0.52 -19.19 14.13
N LEU A 86 -1.69 -18.53 14.12
CA LEU A 86 -2.70 -18.68 13.08
C LEU A 86 -2.38 -17.91 11.78
N THR A 87 -1.48 -16.96 11.83
CA THR A 87 -1.08 -16.15 10.66
C THR A 87 -0.32 -17.02 9.64
N GLN A 88 -0.71 -16.94 8.39
CA GLN A 88 -0.09 -17.69 7.28
C GLN A 88 1.01 -16.87 6.61
N VAL A 89 2.20 -16.90 7.18
CA VAL A 89 3.41 -16.28 6.65
C VAL A 89 4.63 -16.95 7.29
N GLU A 90 5.77 -16.92 6.64
CA GLU A 90 6.99 -17.53 7.18
C GLU A 90 7.58 -16.72 8.35
N GLU A 91 7.65 -15.40 8.18
CA GLU A 91 8.29 -14.50 9.14
C GLU A 91 7.29 -13.98 10.18
N LYS A 92 7.38 -14.53 11.40
CA LYS A 92 6.50 -14.19 12.54
C LYS A 92 7.31 -13.64 13.70
N ILE A 93 6.98 -12.45 14.15
CA ILE A 93 7.71 -11.75 15.20
C ILE A 93 6.78 -11.50 16.40
N LEU A 94 7.01 -12.22 17.48
CA LEU A 94 6.35 -11.94 18.76
C LEU A 94 7.10 -10.81 19.47
N ILE A 95 6.44 -9.69 19.69
CA ILE A 95 7.00 -8.52 20.38
C ILE A 95 6.48 -8.41 21.82
N GLY A 96 7.29 -7.76 22.69
CA GLY A 96 6.92 -7.49 24.06
C GLY A 96 7.05 -8.69 25.00
N ARG A 97 8.21 -8.86 25.62
CA ARG A 97 8.44 -9.91 26.62
C ARG A 97 7.54 -9.75 27.85
N SER A 98 7.22 -8.51 28.22
CA SER A 98 6.32 -8.16 29.34
C SER A 98 4.87 -8.62 29.08
N ALA A 99 4.41 -8.61 27.85
CA ALA A 99 3.07 -9.07 27.46
C ALA A 99 2.88 -10.59 27.55
N ARG A 100 3.97 -11.36 27.61
CA ARG A 100 3.98 -12.85 27.68
C ARG A 100 3.07 -13.52 26.63
N GLY A 101 2.94 -12.93 25.44
CA GLY A 101 2.10 -13.45 24.37
C GLY A 101 0.58 -13.27 24.55
N ARG A 102 0.13 -12.45 25.51
CA ARG A 102 -1.30 -12.26 25.83
C ARG A 102 -1.94 -11.05 25.13
N GLY A 103 -1.21 -10.42 24.23
CA GLY A 103 -1.68 -9.21 23.56
C GLY A 103 -1.52 -7.93 24.40
N ALA A 104 -1.82 -6.78 23.81
CA ALA A 104 -1.74 -5.47 24.47
C ALA A 104 -3.06 -5.05 25.15
N GLY A 105 -4.14 -5.85 25.06
CA GLY A 105 -5.42 -5.57 25.72
C GLY A 105 -6.11 -4.28 25.28
N GLY A 106 -5.94 -3.86 24.02
CA GLY A 106 -6.53 -2.62 23.48
C GLY A 106 -5.79 -1.33 23.88
N ASP A 107 -4.67 -1.44 24.59
CA ASP A 107 -3.88 -0.30 25.08
C ASP A 107 -2.68 -0.03 24.14
N PRO A 108 -2.67 1.09 23.37
CA PRO A 108 -1.58 1.42 22.46
C PRO A 108 -0.24 1.65 23.17
N ALA A 109 -0.25 2.17 24.41
CA ALA A 109 0.99 2.40 25.15
C ALA A 109 1.71 1.08 25.46
N LYS A 110 0.94 0.00 25.73
CA LYS A 110 1.51 -1.35 25.88
C LYS A 110 2.05 -1.88 24.56
N GLY A 111 1.38 -1.60 23.45
CA GLY A 111 1.86 -1.95 22.10
C GLY A 111 3.19 -1.26 21.77
N GLU A 112 3.31 0.03 22.07
CA GLU A 112 4.53 0.81 21.88
C GLU A 112 5.67 0.28 22.78
N THR A 113 5.39 0.04 24.06
CA THR A 113 6.35 -0.57 25.00
C THR A 113 6.84 -1.93 24.50
N ALA A 114 5.94 -2.78 23.99
CA ALA A 114 6.29 -4.08 23.43
C ALA A 114 7.21 -3.96 22.22
N ALA A 115 7.00 -2.97 21.35
CA ALA A 115 7.88 -2.70 20.24
C ALA A 115 9.27 -2.22 20.69
N LEU A 116 9.33 -1.33 21.69
CA LEU A 116 10.59 -0.87 22.31
C LEU A 116 11.38 -2.02 22.94
N GLU A 117 10.73 -2.92 23.71
CA GLU A 117 11.36 -4.11 24.28
C GLU A 117 11.96 -5.04 23.22
N SER A 118 11.43 -4.99 22.01
CA SER A 118 11.81 -5.84 20.88
C SER A 118 12.61 -5.09 19.80
N GLU A 119 13.10 -3.88 20.10
CA GLU A 119 13.75 -2.99 19.12
C GLU A 119 14.90 -3.67 18.38
N PHE A 120 15.72 -4.48 19.06
CA PHE A 120 16.81 -5.20 18.40
C PHE A 120 16.32 -6.14 17.29
N THR A 121 15.24 -6.88 17.55
CA THR A 121 14.66 -7.80 16.56
C THR A 121 14.00 -7.03 15.42
N LEU A 122 13.26 -5.96 15.75
CA LEU A 122 12.62 -5.11 14.77
C LEU A 122 13.63 -4.38 13.87
N ASN A 123 14.74 -3.91 14.45
CA ASN A 123 15.80 -3.26 13.66
C ASN A 123 16.40 -4.23 12.65
N ARG A 124 16.66 -5.48 13.05
CA ARG A 124 17.20 -6.51 12.15
C ARG A 124 16.30 -6.81 10.95
N ILE A 125 14.97 -6.87 11.15
CA ILE A 125 14.05 -7.14 10.05
C ILE A 125 13.81 -5.91 9.17
N THR A 126 14.20 -4.71 9.60
CA THR A 126 14.12 -3.48 8.79
C THR A 126 15.43 -3.14 8.05
N GLU A 127 16.53 -3.85 8.36
CA GLU A 127 17.80 -3.69 7.65
C GLU A 127 17.64 -3.98 6.16
N ASP A 128 18.36 -3.24 5.32
CA ASP A 128 18.35 -3.40 3.86
C ASP A 128 16.97 -3.26 3.18
N THR A 129 15.99 -2.68 3.84
CA THR A 129 14.67 -2.40 3.25
C THR A 129 14.75 -1.14 2.40
N GLN A 130 14.29 -1.21 1.14
CA GLN A 130 14.19 -0.03 0.27
C GLN A 130 12.77 0.54 0.26
N LEU A 131 11.75 -0.36 0.24
CA LEU A 131 10.35 0.01 0.43
C LEU A 131 9.78 -0.73 1.63
N ALA A 132 9.35 0.03 2.63
CA ALA A 132 8.65 -0.48 3.81
C ALA A 132 7.17 -0.15 3.71
N ILE A 133 6.32 -1.17 3.62
CA ILE A 133 4.86 -1.02 3.69
C ILE A 133 4.41 -1.51 5.05
N ILE A 134 3.86 -0.60 5.88
CA ILE A 134 3.37 -0.93 7.21
C ILE A 134 1.84 -1.01 7.16
N THR A 135 1.27 -2.15 7.50
CA THR A 135 -0.19 -2.32 7.57
C THR A 135 -0.65 -2.68 8.97
N ALA A 136 -1.70 -1.98 9.43
CA ALA A 136 -2.27 -2.17 10.75
C ALA A 136 -3.71 -1.68 10.82
N GLY A 137 -4.50 -2.27 11.71
CA GLY A 137 -5.79 -1.69 12.11
C GLY A 137 -5.57 -0.71 13.27
N MET A 138 -5.93 0.55 13.04
CA MET A 138 -5.85 1.58 14.07
C MET A 138 -7.01 1.43 15.08
N GLY A 139 -6.75 1.82 16.32
CA GLY A 139 -7.73 1.76 17.43
C GLY A 139 -7.52 0.58 18.39
N GLY A 140 -6.76 -0.45 17.99
CA GLY A 140 -6.34 -1.54 18.87
C GLY A 140 -5.08 -1.21 19.68
N GLY A 141 -4.56 -2.16 20.44
CA GLY A 141 -3.34 -1.98 21.23
C GLY A 141 -2.07 -2.21 20.43
N SER A 142 -1.85 -3.46 19.96
CA SER A 142 -0.60 -3.86 19.32
C SER A 142 -0.34 -3.13 18.00
N GLY A 143 -1.35 -3.09 17.09
CA GLY A 143 -1.23 -2.44 15.78
C GLY A 143 -0.97 -0.94 15.91
N THR A 144 -1.83 -0.26 16.68
CA THR A 144 -1.74 1.18 16.92
C THR A 144 -0.43 1.59 17.58
N GLY A 145 -0.01 0.83 18.61
CA GLY A 145 1.17 1.16 19.39
C GLY A 145 2.49 0.84 18.69
N ALA A 146 2.59 -0.31 18.02
CA ALA A 146 3.85 -0.77 17.46
C ALA A 146 4.12 -0.30 16.03
N ALA A 147 3.07 0.03 15.24
CA ALA A 147 3.25 0.39 13.83
C ALA A 147 4.16 1.61 13.64
N GLY A 148 3.99 2.67 14.45
CA GLY A 148 4.84 3.86 14.40
C GLY A 148 6.31 3.55 14.72
N HIS A 149 6.56 2.61 15.64
CA HIS A 149 7.92 2.21 15.96
C HIS A 149 8.59 1.44 14.82
N VAL A 150 7.88 0.53 14.17
CA VAL A 150 8.36 -0.18 12.96
C VAL A 150 8.66 0.82 11.84
N ALA A 151 7.75 1.78 11.60
CA ALA A 151 7.94 2.85 10.62
C ALA A 151 9.22 3.67 10.91
N ARG A 152 9.43 4.05 12.17
CA ARG A 152 10.63 4.77 12.62
C ARG A 152 11.91 4.01 12.31
N LEU A 153 11.95 2.72 12.58
CA LEU A 153 13.12 1.89 12.31
C LEU A 153 13.39 1.77 10.82
N ALA A 154 12.37 1.48 10.01
CA ALA A 154 12.49 1.41 8.55
C ALA A 154 12.98 2.75 7.96
N LYS A 155 12.40 3.87 8.41
CA LYS A 155 12.81 5.21 7.99
C LYS A 155 14.26 5.52 8.35
N LYS A 156 14.70 5.11 9.54
CA LYS A 156 16.09 5.27 10.00
C LYS A 156 17.09 4.52 9.10
N GLN A 157 16.67 3.40 8.51
CA GLN A 157 17.46 2.63 7.54
C GLN A 157 17.43 3.24 6.12
N GLY A 158 16.71 4.33 5.89
CA GLY A 158 16.61 5.01 4.59
C GLY A 158 15.52 4.45 3.66
N ALA A 159 14.65 3.55 4.16
CA ALA A 159 13.55 3.03 3.38
C ALA A 159 12.52 4.12 3.03
N LEU A 160 11.97 4.04 1.82
CA LEU A 160 10.70 4.70 1.51
C LEU A 160 9.61 4.03 2.34
N THR A 161 8.90 4.80 3.17
CA THR A 161 8.01 4.25 4.20
C THR A 161 6.57 4.65 3.92
N ILE A 162 5.72 3.66 3.62
CA ILE A 162 4.30 3.83 3.33
C ILE A 162 3.50 3.09 4.40
N ALA A 163 2.56 3.78 5.05
CA ALA A 163 1.59 3.12 5.90
C ALA A 163 0.25 2.96 5.17
N VAL A 164 -0.34 1.75 5.21
CA VAL A 164 -1.68 1.45 4.71
C VAL A 164 -2.49 0.90 5.86
N VAL A 165 -3.40 1.71 6.41
CA VAL A 165 -4.03 1.40 7.69
C VAL A 165 -5.55 1.61 7.64
N THR A 166 -6.29 0.82 8.42
CA THR A 166 -7.73 1.03 8.59
C THR A 166 -8.02 1.93 9.79
N TYR A 167 -9.07 2.76 9.66
CA TYR A 167 -9.61 3.56 10.74
C TYR A 167 -10.94 2.95 11.22
N PRO A 168 -11.19 2.84 12.54
CA PRO A 168 -12.31 2.09 13.09
C PRO A 168 -13.68 2.65 12.71
N PHE A 169 -14.70 1.81 12.71
CA PHE A 169 -16.11 2.22 12.60
C PHE A 169 -16.52 3.11 13.79
N GLU A 170 -17.50 3.98 13.57
CA GLU A 170 -18.09 4.79 14.67
C GLU A 170 -18.69 3.90 15.76
N SER A 171 -19.29 2.78 15.39
CA SER A 171 -19.85 1.78 16.30
C SER A 171 -18.83 1.11 17.21
N GLU A 172 -17.54 1.15 16.89
CA GLU A 172 -16.48 0.60 17.74
C GLU A 172 -16.17 1.48 18.98
N GLY A 173 -16.68 2.70 19.00
CA GLY A 173 -16.69 3.59 20.16
C GLY A 173 -15.56 4.61 20.20
N ALA A 174 -15.75 5.61 21.06
CA ALA A 174 -14.87 6.78 21.14
C ALA A 174 -13.42 6.43 21.54
N LEU A 175 -13.23 5.45 22.43
CA LEU A 175 -11.89 5.05 22.88
C LEU A 175 -11.05 4.49 21.71
N ARG A 176 -11.64 3.67 20.84
CA ARG A 176 -10.93 3.16 19.66
C ARG A 176 -10.57 4.27 18.69
N ARG A 177 -11.44 5.26 18.51
CA ARG A 177 -11.14 6.44 17.68
C ARG A 177 -9.99 7.26 18.24
N GLN A 178 -9.98 7.54 19.55
CA GLN A 178 -8.87 8.24 20.21
C GLN A 178 -7.55 7.50 20.08
N ASN A 179 -7.58 6.17 20.26
CA ASN A 179 -6.41 5.33 20.03
C ASN A 179 -5.94 5.42 18.58
N ALA A 180 -6.88 5.40 17.61
CA ALA A 180 -6.54 5.50 16.18
C ALA A 180 -5.87 6.84 15.85
N GLU A 181 -6.40 7.95 16.34
CA GLU A 181 -5.82 9.29 16.17
C GLU A 181 -4.40 9.36 16.75
N TRP A 182 -4.22 8.82 17.97
CA TRP A 182 -2.91 8.73 18.60
C TRP A 182 -1.90 7.92 17.76
N GLY A 183 -2.33 6.80 17.15
CA GLY A 183 -1.47 5.99 16.29
C GLY A 183 -1.14 6.67 14.96
N LEU A 184 -2.12 7.34 14.35
CA LEU A 184 -1.93 8.09 13.12
C LEU A 184 -0.95 9.26 13.27
N GLU A 185 -0.99 9.98 14.42
CA GLU A 185 -0.01 11.03 14.72
C GLU A 185 1.43 10.49 14.74
N ARG A 186 1.65 9.29 15.28
CA ARG A 186 2.97 8.65 15.30
C ARG A 186 3.42 8.15 13.94
N LEU A 187 2.52 7.52 13.19
CA LEU A 187 2.83 7.09 11.82
C LEU A 187 3.23 8.27 10.94
N ARG A 188 2.54 9.41 11.11
CA ARG A 188 2.80 10.62 10.36
C ARG A 188 4.20 11.21 10.59
N GLU A 189 4.75 11.01 11.77
CA GLU A 189 6.11 11.47 12.09
C GLU A 189 7.18 10.70 11.30
N TYR A 190 6.92 9.42 10.97
CA TYR A 190 7.93 8.53 10.40
C TYR A 190 7.61 8.02 8.99
N CYS A 191 6.38 8.08 8.53
CA CYS A 191 6.04 7.65 7.18
C CYS A 191 6.20 8.79 6.16
N ASP A 192 6.64 8.44 4.96
CA ASP A 192 6.64 9.36 3.81
C ASP A 192 5.22 9.64 3.34
N THR A 193 4.36 8.62 3.44
CA THR A 193 2.92 8.79 3.21
C THR A 193 2.09 7.78 4.01
N ILE A 194 0.86 8.17 4.32
CA ILE A 194 -0.12 7.32 4.99
C ILE A 194 -1.38 7.26 4.14
N ILE A 195 -1.79 6.06 3.80
CA ILE A 195 -3.08 5.75 3.19
C ILE A 195 -4.00 5.28 4.30
N VAL A 196 -5.04 6.04 4.60
CA VAL A 196 -6.05 5.67 5.59
C VAL A 196 -7.29 5.17 4.89
N ILE A 197 -7.76 3.99 5.29
CA ILE A 197 -9.02 3.40 4.83
C ILE A 197 -10.03 3.52 5.97
N PRO A 198 -10.96 4.51 5.93
CA PRO A 198 -11.96 4.66 6.96
C PRO A 198 -13.03 3.56 6.82
N ASN A 199 -13.17 2.69 7.83
CA ASN A 199 -14.15 1.60 7.78
C ASN A 199 -15.59 2.13 7.61
N GLU A 200 -15.90 3.31 8.15
CA GLU A 200 -17.23 3.94 8.00
C GLU A 200 -17.57 4.18 6.53
N ARG A 201 -16.61 4.53 5.70
CA ARG A 201 -16.79 4.74 4.26
C ARG A 201 -17.11 3.48 3.48
N LEU A 202 -16.75 2.32 4.03
CA LEU A 202 -17.12 1.03 3.43
C LEU A 202 -18.64 0.83 3.41
N LEU A 203 -19.36 1.41 4.37
CA LEU A 203 -20.81 1.36 4.44
C LEU A 203 -21.50 2.17 3.31
N GLU A 204 -20.77 3.06 2.65
CA GLU A 204 -21.27 3.82 1.49
C GLU A 204 -21.18 3.00 0.18
N ILE A 205 -20.39 1.93 0.17
CA ILE A 205 -20.29 1.02 -0.97
C ILE A 205 -21.60 0.24 -1.10
N GLN A 206 -22.14 0.21 -2.31
CA GLN A 206 -23.43 -0.46 -2.58
C GLN A 206 -23.40 -1.92 -2.15
N GLY A 207 -24.38 -2.33 -1.35
CA GLY A 207 -24.54 -3.70 -0.87
C GLY A 207 -23.75 -4.04 0.40
N VAL A 208 -22.77 -3.23 0.83
CA VAL A 208 -21.96 -3.52 2.03
C VAL A 208 -22.79 -3.43 3.32
N LYS A 209 -23.74 -2.47 3.40
CA LYS A 209 -24.62 -2.32 4.59
C LYS A 209 -25.46 -3.57 4.90
N ASP A 210 -25.78 -4.33 3.87
CA ASP A 210 -26.62 -5.53 3.99
C ASP A 210 -25.83 -6.81 4.27
N LEU A 211 -24.49 -6.70 4.30
CA LEU A 211 -23.62 -7.83 4.58
C LEU A 211 -23.62 -8.19 6.09
N PRO A 212 -23.45 -9.48 6.43
CA PRO A 212 -23.09 -9.86 7.78
C PRO A 212 -21.83 -9.11 8.26
N LEU A 213 -21.79 -8.73 9.55
CA LEU A 213 -20.71 -7.93 10.13
C LEU A 213 -19.31 -8.47 9.78
N ALA A 214 -19.12 -9.78 9.87
CA ALA A 214 -17.84 -10.41 9.51
C ALA A 214 -17.48 -10.27 8.01
N ALA A 215 -18.48 -10.14 7.14
CA ALA A 215 -18.25 -9.90 5.71
C ALA A 215 -17.92 -8.44 5.44
N ALA A 216 -18.56 -7.49 6.13
CA ALA A 216 -18.23 -6.07 6.03
C ALA A 216 -16.76 -5.79 6.46
N PHE A 217 -16.29 -6.39 7.55
CA PHE A 217 -14.87 -6.32 7.93
C PHE A 217 -13.93 -6.90 6.86
N ARG A 218 -14.34 -8.01 6.21
CA ARG A 218 -13.55 -8.60 5.12
C ARG A 218 -13.42 -7.68 3.91
N VAL A 219 -14.42 -6.82 3.64
CA VAL A 219 -14.31 -5.81 2.57
C VAL A 219 -13.19 -4.81 2.89
N GLY A 220 -13.10 -4.35 4.13
CA GLY A 220 -11.99 -3.47 4.56
C GLY A 220 -10.62 -4.13 4.45
N ASP A 221 -10.51 -5.39 4.88
CA ASP A 221 -9.28 -6.15 4.73
C ASP A 221 -8.91 -6.36 3.25
N GLU A 222 -9.90 -6.61 2.38
CA GLU A 222 -9.69 -6.76 0.93
C GLU A 222 -9.15 -5.48 0.29
N LEU A 223 -9.67 -4.33 0.71
CA LEU A 223 -9.15 -3.03 0.24
C LEU A 223 -7.72 -2.76 0.70
N LEU A 224 -7.36 -3.17 1.94
CA LEU A 224 -5.97 -3.14 2.39
C LEU A 224 -5.07 -3.99 1.48
N VAL A 225 -5.48 -5.23 1.21
CA VAL A 225 -4.74 -6.18 0.38
C VAL A 225 -4.55 -5.62 -1.03
N ARG A 226 -5.62 -5.17 -1.67
CA ARG A 226 -5.57 -4.56 -3.02
C ARG A 226 -4.69 -3.31 -3.07
N SER A 227 -4.76 -2.48 -2.02
CA SER A 227 -3.93 -1.28 -1.92
C SER A 227 -2.44 -1.61 -1.84
N ILE A 228 -2.08 -2.59 -1.02
CA ILE A 228 -0.69 -3.03 -0.85
C ILE A 228 -0.20 -3.72 -2.12
N LYS A 229 -1.00 -4.67 -2.65
CA LYS A 229 -0.68 -5.38 -3.88
C LYS A 229 -0.49 -4.41 -5.04
N GLY A 230 -1.42 -3.50 -5.26
CA GLY A 230 -1.35 -2.56 -6.37
C GLY A 230 -0.13 -1.64 -6.33
N VAL A 231 0.33 -1.19 -5.15
CA VAL A 231 1.58 -0.43 -5.02
C VAL A 231 2.80 -1.32 -5.26
N THR A 232 2.76 -2.58 -4.80
CA THR A 232 3.86 -3.52 -4.95
C THR A 232 4.01 -3.98 -6.40
N ASP A 233 2.90 -4.30 -7.06
CA ASP A 233 2.87 -4.79 -8.44
C ASP A 233 3.46 -3.78 -9.43
N LEU A 234 3.29 -2.49 -9.19
CA LEU A 234 3.90 -1.43 -10.00
C LEU A 234 5.44 -1.50 -10.05
N LEU A 235 6.06 -2.11 -9.04
CA LEU A 235 7.51 -2.26 -8.93
C LEU A 235 8.02 -3.67 -9.25
N THR A 236 7.17 -4.69 -9.15
CA THR A 236 7.59 -6.11 -9.19
C THR A 236 7.06 -6.88 -10.38
N CYS A 237 5.96 -6.42 -10.97
CA CYS A 237 5.43 -7.07 -12.17
C CYS A 237 6.21 -6.61 -13.40
N ASP A 238 6.58 -7.57 -14.27
CA ASP A 238 7.04 -7.28 -15.62
C ASP A 238 5.84 -6.77 -16.43
N GLY A 239 5.47 -5.52 -16.20
CA GLY A 239 4.35 -4.86 -16.85
C GLY A 239 4.71 -4.35 -18.24
N MET A 240 3.68 -3.99 -19.03
CA MET A 240 3.87 -3.31 -20.34
C MET A 240 4.49 -1.91 -20.15
N VAL A 241 4.27 -1.30 -19.00
CA VAL A 241 4.87 -0.03 -18.58
C VAL A 241 5.42 -0.20 -17.16
N ASN A 242 6.74 -0.26 -17.05
CA ASN A 242 7.44 -0.45 -15.78
C ASN A 242 7.73 0.89 -15.11
N LEU A 243 7.51 0.93 -13.81
CA LEU A 243 7.78 2.07 -12.96
C LEU A 243 9.18 1.97 -12.34
N ASP A 244 9.96 3.04 -12.39
CA ASP A 244 11.21 3.14 -11.63
C ASP A 244 10.90 3.42 -10.14
N PHE A 245 11.69 2.82 -9.25
CA PHE A 245 11.57 3.02 -7.81
C PHE A 245 11.74 4.51 -7.41
N GLU A 246 12.63 5.26 -8.09
CA GLU A 246 12.82 6.67 -7.83
C GLU A 246 11.63 7.54 -8.27
N ASP A 247 10.90 7.10 -9.30
CA ASP A 247 9.65 7.72 -9.70
C ASP A 247 8.57 7.54 -8.63
N LEU A 248 8.38 6.32 -8.11
CA LEU A 248 7.49 6.06 -6.98
C LEU A 248 7.88 6.94 -5.78
N ARG A 249 9.16 6.95 -5.40
CA ARG A 249 9.67 7.78 -4.31
C ARG A 249 9.29 9.24 -4.50
N SER A 250 9.46 9.76 -5.70
CA SER A 250 9.18 11.15 -6.01
C SER A 250 7.71 11.52 -5.88
N VAL A 251 6.77 10.68 -6.34
CA VAL A 251 5.33 10.92 -6.19
C VAL A 251 4.92 10.85 -4.72
N ILE A 252 5.40 9.84 -4.01
CA ILE A 252 5.07 9.62 -2.59
C ILE A 252 5.57 10.76 -1.72
N THR A 253 6.80 11.24 -1.93
CA THR A 253 7.39 12.31 -1.11
C THR A 253 6.85 13.70 -1.43
N THR A 254 6.41 13.96 -2.66
CA THR A 254 5.86 15.27 -3.08
C THR A 254 4.54 15.58 -2.37
N GLY A 255 3.77 14.57 -1.97
CA GLY A 255 2.43 14.72 -1.42
C GLY A 255 2.32 15.19 0.03
N GLY A 256 3.42 15.32 0.78
CA GLY A 256 3.37 15.88 2.15
C GLY A 256 2.75 14.96 3.20
N GLY A 257 2.80 13.64 3.02
CA GLY A 257 2.56 12.64 4.07
C GLY A 257 1.15 12.05 4.14
N VAL A 258 0.19 12.51 3.32
CA VAL A 258 -1.16 11.94 3.25
C VAL A 258 -1.49 11.55 1.83
N ALA A 259 -2.02 10.34 1.67
CA ALA A 259 -2.55 9.86 0.41
C ALA A 259 -3.93 9.22 0.60
N MET A 260 -4.72 9.26 -0.46
CA MET A 260 -5.99 8.57 -0.56
C MET A 260 -5.96 7.58 -1.71
N ILE A 261 -6.78 6.55 -1.61
CA ILE A 261 -6.86 5.51 -2.62
C ILE A 261 -8.28 5.38 -3.15
N GLY A 262 -8.38 5.23 -4.47
CA GLY A 262 -9.60 4.84 -5.14
C GLY A 262 -9.37 3.56 -5.94
N ILE A 263 -10.36 2.68 -5.95
CA ILE A 263 -10.33 1.42 -6.68
C ILE A 263 -11.64 1.30 -7.44
N GLY A 264 -11.56 0.93 -8.70
CA GLY A 264 -12.73 0.65 -9.54
C GLY A 264 -12.46 -0.51 -10.48
N GLY A 265 -13.52 -1.18 -10.91
CA GLY A 265 -13.46 -2.32 -11.81
C GLY A 265 -14.64 -2.35 -12.78
N ALA A 266 -14.40 -2.71 -14.02
CA ALA A 266 -15.45 -2.86 -15.03
C ALA A 266 -15.08 -3.89 -16.08
N SER A 267 -16.11 -4.45 -16.73
CA SER A 267 -15.96 -5.39 -17.83
C SER A 267 -16.74 -4.93 -19.06
N GLY A 268 -16.39 -5.45 -20.22
CA GLY A 268 -17.08 -5.20 -21.48
C GLY A 268 -16.79 -3.84 -22.10
N GLU A 269 -17.69 -3.37 -22.97
CA GLU A 269 -17.47 -2.14 -23.74
C GLU A 269 -17.38 -0.90 -22.84
N GLY A 270 -16.35 -0.08 -23.08
CA GLY A 270 -16.08 1.15 -22.31
C GLY A 270 -15.58 0.86 -20.88
N ARG A 271 -15.05 -0.33 -20.59
CA ARG A 271 -14.54 -0.72 -19.27
C ARG A 271 -13.51 0.24 -18.70
N ALA A 272 -12.63 0.81 -19.54
CA ALA A 272 -11.62 1.77 -19.11
C ALA A 272 -12.23 3.02 -18.48
N VAL A 273 -13.22 3.61 -19.14
CA VAL A 273 -13.93 4.80 -18.62
C VAL A 273 -14.69 4.47 -17.35
N LYS A 274 -15.43 3.35 -17.34
CA LYS A 274 -16.26 2.92 -16.20
C LYS A 274 -15.41 2.63 -14.97
N ALA A 275 -14.36 1.82 -15.12
CA ALA A 275 -13.46 1.48 -14.01
C ALA A 275 -12.74 2.70 -13.44
N THR A 276 -12.30 3.62 -14.31
CA THR A 276 -11.63 4.86 -13.89
C THR A 276 -12.56 5.79 -13.15
N LEU A 277 -13.77 5.98 -13.65
CA LEU A 277 -14.78 6.81 -12.97
C LEU A 277 -15.20 6.20 -11.64
N GLU A 278 -15.35 4.88 -11.57
CA GLU A 278 -15.62 4.19 -10.30
C GLU A 278 -14.48 4.39 -9.30
N ALA A 279 -13.21 4.31 -9.74
CA ALA A 279 -12.06 4.58 -8.89
C ALA A 279 -12.07 6.03 -8.37
N LEU A 280 -12.34 7.01 -9.22
CA LEU A 280 -12.38 8.43 -8.85
C LEU A 280 -13.58 8.79 -7.96
N HIS A 281 -14.71 8.10 -8.11
CA HIS A 281 -15.91 8.27 -7.28
C HIS A 281 -15.95 7.29 -6.10
N SER A 282 -14.85 6.60 -5.84
CA SER A 282 -14.76 5.71 -4.68
C SER A 282 -15.06 6.48 -3.39
N PRO A 283 -15.90 5.95 -2.49
CA PRO A 283 -16.16 6.57 -1.19
C PRO A 283 -14.89 6.76 -0.34
N LEU A 284 -13.81 6.07 -0.70
CA LEU A 284 -12.51 6.18 -0.02
C LEU A 284 -11.75 7.45 -0.42
N LEU A 285 -12.09 8.06 -1.57
CA LEU A 285 -11.56 9.36 -1.98
C LEU A 285 -12.45 10.46 -1.42
N GLU A 286 -11.91 11.37 -0.63
CA GLU A 286 -12.61 12.58 -0.21
C GLU A 286 -12.65 13.62 -1.35
N LEU A 287 -13.71 14.37 -1.42
CA LEU A 287 -14.27 15.06 -2.60
C LEU A 287 -13.42 16.10 -3.32
N ASP A 288 -12.26 16.54 -2.85
CA ASP A 288 -11.47 17.56 -3.52
C ASP A 288 -10.16 17.02 -4.09
N LEU A 289 -10.23 16.55 -5.33
CA LEU A 289 -9.07 16.02 -6.06
C LEU A 289 -8.15 17.12 -6.61
N SER A 290 -8.62 18.38 -6.61
CA SER A 290 -7.88 19.53 -7.18
C SER A 290 -6.61 19.87 -6.37
N ASP A 291 -6.57 19.50 -5.09
CA ASP A 291 -5.41 19.69 -4.22
C ASP A 291 -4.31 18.61 -4.44
N ALA A 292 -4.60 17.52 -5.17
CA ALA A 292 -3.66 16.42 -5.38
C ALA A 292 -2.37 16.90 -6.06
N ARG A 293 -1.23 16.59 -5.48
CA ARG A 293 0.11 16.95 -5.99
C ARG A 293 0.78 15.81 -6.73
N GLY A 294 0.33 14.59 -6.51
CA GLY A 294 0.81 13.41 -7.21
C GLY A 294 -0.28 12.37 -7.36
N ALA A 295 -0.21 11.61 -8.43
CA ALA A 295 -1.07 10.47 -8.71
C ALA A 295 -0.24 9.28 -9.15
N LEU A 296 -0.51 8.14 -8.52
CA LEU A 296 0.01 6.85 -8.91
C LEU A 296 -1.17 6.01 -9.40
N ILE A 297 -1.10 5.54 -10.63
CA ILE A 297 -2.18 4.84 -11.30
C ILE A 297 -1.71 3.43 -11.64
N ASN A 298 -2.43 2.43 -11.16
CA ASN A 298 -2.22 1.04 -11.53
C ASN A 298 -3.42 0.54 -12.34
N VAL A 299 -3.17 0.08 -13.54
CA VAL A 299 -4.16 -0.50 -14.44
C VAL A 299 -3.85 -2.00 -14.57
N VAL A 300 -4.82 -2.83 -14.22
CA VAL A 300 -4.71 -4.28 -14.36
C VAL A 300 -5.86 -4.79 -15.21
N GLY A 301 -5.57 -5.62 -16.19
CA GLY A 301 -6.60 -6.24 -17.01
C GLY A 301 -6.15 -7.61 -17.54
N GLY A 302 -7.06 -8.33 -18.16
CA GLY A 302 -6.74 -9.61 -18.81
C GLY A 302 -5.97 -9.43 -20.13
N PRO A 303 -5.72 -10.54 -20.86
CA PRO A 303 -4.96 -10.53 -22.13
C PRO A 303 -5.53 -9.62 -23.23
N THR A 304 -6.79 -9.19 -23.07
CA THR A 304 -7.45 -8.28 -24.01
C THR A 304 -7.22 -6.79 -23.68
N LEU A 305 -6.44 -6.47 -22.61
CA LEU A 305 -6.15 -5.09 -22.23
C LEU A 305 -5.33 -4.43 -23.35
N THR A 306 -5.80 -3.27 -23.78
CA THR A 306 -5.13 -2.49 -24.83
C THR A 306 -4.37 -1.30 -24.24
N LEU A 307 -3.32 -0.86 -24.92
CA LEU A 307 -2.59 0.37 -24.54
C LEU A 307 -3.54 1.59 -24.51
N GLY A 308 -4.46 1.67 -25.49
CA GLY A 308 -5.42 2.78 -25.54
C GLY A 308 -6.37 2.81 -24.35
N GLU A 309 -6.75 1.66 -23.77
CA GLU A 309 -7.54 1.61 -22.53
C GLU A 309 -6.75 2.10 -21.31
N ALA A 310 -5.49 1.71 -21.20
CA ALA A 310 -4.62 2.14 -20.11
C ALA A 310 -4.32 3.66 -20.20
N GLU A 311 -4.02 4.16 -21.41
CA GLU A 311 -3.86 5.61 -21.65
C GLU A 311 -5.13 6.40 -21.34
N ALA A 312 -6.31 5.89 -21.72
CA ALA A 312 -7.59 6.55 -21.45
C ALA A 312 -7.83 6.69 -19.94
N ALA A 313 -7.50 5.67 -19.15
CA ALA A 313 -7.59 5.74 -17.68
C ALA A 313 -6.69 6.87 -17.12
N ALA A 314 -5.43 6.91 -17.54
CA ALA A 314 -4.49 7.95 -17.11
C ALA A 314 -4.94 9.36 -17.52
N GLN A 315 -5.47 9.51 -18.74
CA GLN A 315 -5.97 10.79 -19.24
C GLN A 315 -7.18 11.30 -18.45
N ILE A 316 -8.15 10.44 -18.15
CA ILE A 316 -9.34 10.80 -17.36
C ILE A 316 -8.92 11.28 -15.96
N ILE A 317 -7.98 10.59 -15.31
CA ILE A 317 -7.49 10.98 -13.99
C ILE A 317 -6.77 12.33 -14.06
N LYS A 318 -5.93 12.53 -15.10
CA LYS A 318 -5.22 13.79 -15.32
C LYS A 318 -6.16 14.99 -15.43
N GLU A 319 -7.33 14.83 -16.06
CA GLU A 319 -8.31 15.89 -16.22
C GLU A 319 -9.04 16.26 -14.92
N GLN A 320 -9.02 15.40 -13.92
CA GLN A 320 -9.72 15.58 -12.64
C GLN A 320 -8.83 16.11 -11.51
N ILE A 321 -7.51 16.07 -11.67
CA ILE A 321 -6.55 16.49 -10.64
C ILE A 321 -5.84 17.79 -11.06
N ASN A 322 -4.99 18.31 -10.16
CA ASN A 322 -4.22 19.52 -10.44
C ASN A 322 -3.35 19.35 -11.71
N GLU A 323 -3.33 20.36 -12.59
CA GLU A 323 -2.55 20.35 -13.85
C GLU A 323 -1.03 20.21 -13.64
N HIS A 324 -0.53 20.60 -12.45
CA HIS A 324 0.88 20.48 -12.06
C HIS A 324 1.17 19.21 -11.26
N ALA A 325 0.18 18.34 -11.04
CA ALA A 325 0.37 17.08 -10.35
C ALA A 325 1.33 16.16 -11.11
N ARG A 326 2.24 15.52 -10.38
CA ARG A 326 3.08 14.49 -10.97
C ARG A 326 2.29 13.20 -11.12
N ILE A 327 2.09 12.76 -12.36
CA ILE A 327 1.33 11.55 -12.66
C ILE A 327 2.28 10.46 -13.10
N ILE A 328 2.14 9.31 -12.50
CA ILE A 328 2.85 8.08 -12.87
C ILE A 328 1.82 6.98 -13.00
N TRP A 329 1.91 6.22 -14.08
CA TRP A 329 1.01 5.11 -14.31
C TRP A 329 1.76 3.88 -14.80
N GLY A 330 1.24 2.72 -14.43
CA GLY A 330 1.70 1.42 -14.90
C GLY A 330 0.52 0.56 -15.33
N ALA A 331 0.79 -0.41 -16.21
CA ALA A 331 -0.20 -1.35 -16.68
C ALA A 331 0.36 -2.78 -16.64
N ALA A 332 -0.42 -3.69 -16.07
CA ALA A 332 -0.09 -5.11 -15.98
C ALA A 332 -1.20 -5.98 -16.57
N VAL A 333 -0.82 -7.12 -17.13
CA VAL A 333 -1.75 -8.13 -17.65
C VAL A 333 -1.78 -9.30 -16.68
N GLU A 334 -2.97 -9.63 -16.16
CA GLU A 334 -3.23 -10.82 -15.35
C GLU A 334 -4.15 -11.77 -16.14
N GLU A 335 -3.73 -13.00 -16.39
CA GLU A 335 -4.52 -13.96 -17.16
C GLU A 335 -5.89 -14.25 -16.51
N ASP A 336 -5.92 -14.29 -15.19
CA ASP A 336 -7.13 -14.57 -14.40
C ASP A 336 -8.14 -13.41 -14.40
N ALA A 337 -7.76 -12.20 -14.83
CA ALA A 337 -8.66 -11.05 -14.90
C ALA A 337 -9.70 -11.17 -16.03
N GLY A 338 -9.47 -12.02 -17.03
CA GLY A 338 -10.40 -12.23 -18.13
C GLY A 338 -10.74 -10.95 -18.89
N GLU A 339 -12.03 -10.56 -18.91
CA GLU A 339 -12.50 -9.31 -19.52
C GLU A 339 -12.54 -8.13 -18.54
N GLU A 340 -12.27 -8.36 -17.26
CA GLU A 340 -12.28 -7.31 -16.25
C GLU A 340 -11.06 -6.40 -16.42
N MET A 341 -11.28 -5.09 -16.28
CA MET A 341 -10.25 -4.08 -16.11
C MET A 341 -10.40 -3.45 -14.73
N ARG A 342 -9.34 -3.41 -13.98
CA ARG A 342 -9.26 -2.79 -12.65
C ARG A 342 -8.35 -1.59 -12.69
N VAL A 343 -8.78 -0.50 -12.09
CA VAL A 343 -8.01 0.74 -11.96
C VAL A 343 -7.88 1.06 -10.49
N MET A 344 -6.64 1.21 -10.03
CA MET A 344 -6.34 1.76 -8.72
C MET A 344 -5.65 3.11 -8.90
N VAL A 345 -6.09 4.10 -8.16
CA VAL A 345 -5.44 5.42 -8.10
C VAL A 345 -5.05 5.75 -6.66
N VAL A 346 -3.80 6.12 -6.46
CA VAL A 346 -3.30 6.68 -5.19
C VAL A 346 -3.00 8.15 -5.42
N LEU A 347 -3.72 9.01 -4.73
CA LEU A 347 -3.57 10.46 -4.82
C LEU A 347 -2.81 10.97 -3.59
N THR A 348 -1.71 11.66 -3.81
CA THR A 348 -0.87 12.23 -2.74
C THR A 348 -1.03 13.75 -2.67
N GLY A 349 -0.83 14.32 -1.48
CA GLY A 349 -0.98 15.77 -1.28
C GLY A 349 -2.41 16.22 -1.05
N VAL A 350 -3.33 15.29 -0.87
CA VAL A 350 -4.74 15.54 -0.57
C VAL A 350 -4.97 15.80 0.91
N LYS A 351 -6.07 16.48 1.25
CA LYS A 351 -6.48 16.70 2.64
C LYS A 351 -7.37 15.55 3.11
N SER A 352 -7.06 14.98 4.26
CA SER A 352 -7.90 13.97 4.93
C SER A 352 -8.47 14.54 6.22
N LYS A 353 -9.74 14.25 6.50
CA LYS A 353 -10.38 14.65 7.77
C LYS A 353 -9.81 13.92 8.97
N GLN A 354 -9.31 12.69 8.75
CA GLN A 354 -8.71 11.84 9.77
C GLN A 354 -7.26 12.25 10.08
N ILE A 355 -6.59 12.87 9.11
CA ILE A 355 -5.21 13.31 9.25
C ILE A 355 -5.14 14.81 8.95
N HIS A 356 -5.07 15.63 10.00
CA HIS A 356 -4.84 17.07 9.82
C HIS A 356 -3.46 17.34 9.21
N GLY A 357 -3.42 18.24 8.22
CA GLY A 357 -2.17 18.61 7.53
C GLY A 357 -1.09 19.17 8.48
N ALA A 358 0.21 19.10 8.09
CA ALA A 358 1.35 19.51 8.94
C ALA A 358 1.25 20.95 9.45
N SER A 359 0.57 21.84 8.70
CA SER A 359 0.43 23.27 9.05
C SER A 359 -0.54 23.57 10.19
N GLU A 360 -1.59 22.76 10.37
CA GLU A 360 -2.57 23.02 11.45
C GLU A 360 -2.07 22.55 12.83
N ASN A 361 -1.26 21.50 12.87
CA ASN A 361 -0.76 20.95 14.14
C ASN A 361 0.30 21.84 14.79
N THR A 362 1.02 22.67 14.03
CA THR A 362 1.97 23.63 14.59
C THR A 362 1.24 24.77 15.31
N GLN A 363 0.08 25.20 14.76
CA GLN A 363 -0.76 26.20 15.41
C GLN A 363 -1.48 25.65 16.64
N LEU A 364 -1.95 24.40 16.62
CA LEU A 364 -2.57 23.73 17.77
C LEU A 364 -1.55 23.42 18.90
N LYS A 365 -0.30 23.05 18.57
CA LYS A 365 0.78 22.92 19.55
C LYS A 365 1.14 24.28 20.18
N ALA A 366 1.19 25.34 19.40
CA ALA A 366 1.43 26.70 19.89
C ALA A 366 0.30 27.20 20.81
N LEU A 367 -0.97 26.87 20.49
CA LEU A 367 -2.13 27.21 21.33
C LEU A 367 -2.18 26.40 22.65
N ARG A 368 -1.76 25.12 22.61
CA ARG A 368 -1.68 24.29 23.84
C ARG A 368 -0.51 24.67 24.75
N SER A 369 0.61 25.14 24.19
CA SER A 369 1.76 25.62 24.97
C SER A 369 1.53 27.00 25.63
N SER A 370 0.55 27.78 25.15
CA SER A 370 0.22 29.10 25.72
C SER A 370 -0.80 29.08 26.87
N HIS A 371 -1.31 27.90 27.27
CA HIS A 371 -2.38 27.80 28.29
C HIS A 371 -1.98 27.07 29.58
N ILE A 372 -0.69 27.05 29.94
CA ILE A 372 -0.25 26.59 31.26
C ILE A 372 0.54 27.70 31.93
N GLU A 373 -0.15 28.71 32.45
CA GLU A 373 0.33 29.48 33.58
C GLU A 373 -0.22 28.83 34.83
N PHE A 374 0.65 28.18 35.60
CA PHE A 374 0.38 27.84 37.00
C PHE A 374 0.45 29.12 37.81
N VAL A 375 -0.70 29.60 38.26
CA VAL A 375 -0.73 30.60 39.36
C VAL A 375 -0.50 29.82 40.66
N ASN A 376 0.59 30.17 41.36
CA ASN A 376 0.88 29.76 42.72
C ASN A 376 -0.16 30.28 43.72
#